data_03d4efbb14bc07fd878edcfda0a3fa5b
#
_entry.id   03d4efbb14bc07fd878edcfda0a3fa5b
#
_cell.length_a   1.000
_cell.length_b   1.000
_cell.length_c   1.000
_cell.angle_alpha   90.00
_cell.angle_beta   90.00
_cell.angle_gamma   90.00
#
_symmetry.space_group_name_H-M   'P 1'
#
loop_
_entity.id
_entity.type
_entity.pdbx_description
1 polymer ?
#
loop_
_entity_poly.entity_id
_entity_poly.type
_entity_poly.pdbx_seq_one_letter_code
_entity_poly.pdbx_strand_id
1 'polypeptide(L)'
;MGWETVLRGIEDALASDLGRAEKAVQIAELVRQAGSYRWVGLYAVTDQEIIAIGWTARPGAPAHPRFPVTQGLSGAAVATGRAVVVNDVTADPRYLTAFASTLSEVIVPVVDPGTGTVVGTLDVESAERDAFTDADRQALVGCAAVLWGLFAAAGS
;
A
#
# COMPACT_ATOMS: atom_id res chain seq x y z
N MET A 1 -0.41 -11.65 -14.73
CA MET A 1 0.68 -10.68 -15.01
C MET A 1 1.79 -10.92 -14.00
N GLY A 2 3.02 -11.07 -14.48
CA GLY A 2 4.16 -11.30 -13.59
C GLY A 2 4.60 -10.05 -12.85
N TRP A 3 5.23 -10.22 -11.71
CA TRP A 3 5.70 -9.10 -10.89
C TRP A 3 6.73 -8.22 -11.60
N GLU A 4 7.56 -8.77 -12.48
CA GLU A 4 8.52 -7.99 -13.28
C GLU A 4 7.80 -6.99 -14.19
N THR A 5 6.70 -7.42 -14.82
CA THR A 5 5.86 -6.55 -15.64
C THR A 5 5.20 -5.47 -14.81
N VAL A 6 4.71 -5.82 -13.61
CA VAL A 6 4.12 -4.87 -12.68
C VAL A 6 5.14 -3.80 -12.27
N LEU A 7 6.34 -4.23 -11.88
CA LEU A 7 7.41 -3.30 -11.47
C LEU A 7 7.77 -2.33 -12.59
N ARG A 8 7.90 -2.83 -13.82
CA ARG A 8 8.17 -2.00 -14.98
C ARG A 8 7.05 -0.97 -15.21
N GLY A 9 5.80 -1.41 -15.10
CA GLY A 9 4.64 -0.52 -15.21
C GLY A 9 4.63 0.56 -14.13
N ILE A 10 5.03 0.23 -12.91
CA ILE A 10 5.17 1.19 -11.81
C ILE A 10 6.23 2.23 -12.14
N GLU A 11 7.40 1.79 -12.61
CA GLU A 11 8.48 2.69 -13.00
C GLU A 11 8.05 3.63 -14.13
N ASP A 12 7.33 3.11 -15.12
CA ASP A 12 6.78 3.92 -16.22
C ASP A 12 5.79 4.96 -15.70
N ALA A 13 4.90 4.58 -14.79
CA ALA A 13 3.93 5.51 -14.19
C ALA A 13 4.65 6.61 -13.41
N LEU A 14 5.67 6.27 -12.63
CA LEU A 14 6.47 7.24 -11.88
C LEU A 14 7.18 8.24 -12.79
N ALA A 15 7.66 7.78 -13.95
CA ALA A 15 8.37 8.61 -14.91
C ALA A 15 7.45 9.43 -15.81
N SER A 16 6.14 9.18 -15.78
CA SER A 16 5.15 9.89 -16.62
C SER A 16 4.93 11.32 -16.15
N ASP A 17 4.22 12.09 -17.00
CA ASP A 17 3.86 13.48 -16.68
C ASP A 17 2.56 13.59 -15.87
N LEU A 18 1.99 12.47 -15.45
CA LEU A 18 0.77 12.47 -14.65
C LEU A 18 0.98 13.09 -13.27
N GLY A 19 -0.08 13.64 -12.70
CA GLY A 19 -0.08 14.12 -11.33
C GLY A 19 0.08 12.97 -10.33
N ARG A 20 0.44 13.31 -9.09
CA ARG A 20 0.68 12.35 -8.01
C ARG A 20 -0.50 11.40 -7.80
N ALA A 21 -1.72 11.95 -7.69
CA ALA A 21 -2.92 11.16 -7.46
C ALA A 21 -3.19 10.19 -8.61
N GLU A 22 -3.00 10.64 -9.85
CA GLU A 22 -3.19 9.80 -11.03
C GLU A 22 -2.15 8.68 -11.09
N LYS A 23 -0.89 8.98 -10.77
CA LYS A 23 0.15 7.95 -10.66
C LYS A 23 -0.20 6.92 -9.61
N ALA A 24 -0.67 7.36 -8.45
CA ALA A 24 -1.06 6.48 -7.36
C ALA A 24 -2.18 5.53 -7.78
N VAL A 25 -3.19 6.03 -8.50
CA VAL A 25 -4.29 5.19 -9.01
C VAL A 25 -3.78 4.15 -10.00
N GLN A 26 -2.93 4.54 -10.94
CA GLN A 26 -2.36 3.62 -11.92
C GLN A 26 -1.52 2.54 -11.24
N ILE A 27 -0.70 2.92 -10.28
CA ILE A 27 0.15 2.00 -9.54
C ILE A 27 -0.70 1.02 -8.72
N ALA A 28 -1.72 1.52 -8.04
CA ALA A 28 -2.64 0.67 -7.28
C ALA A 28 -3.30 -0.38 -8.17
N GLU A 29 -3.75 0.01 -9.36
CA GLU A 29 -4.39 -0.93 -10.29
C GLU A 29 -3.42 -1.96 -10.85
N LEU A 30 -2.18 -1.58 -11.14
CA LEU A 30 -1.16 -2.53 -11.58
C LEU A 30 -0.91 -3.62 -10.51
N VAL A 31 -0.78 -3.21 -9.27
CA VAL A 31 -0.58 -4.14 -8.15
C VAL A 31 -1.82 -5.02 -7.97
N ARG A 32 -3.01 -4.44 -8.01
CA ARG A 32 -4.25 -5.19 -7.84
C ARG A 32 -4.39 -6.31 -8.87
N GLN A 33 -4.11 -6.02 -10.12
CA GLN A 33 -4.21 -7.00 -11.21
C GLN A 33 -3.19 -8.14 -11.07
N ALA A 34 -2.04 -7.89 -10.48
CA ALA A 34 -0.99 -8.88 -10.35
C ALA A 34 -1.43 -10.10 -9.53
N GLY A 35 -2.23 -9.90 -8.50
CA GLY A 35 -2.70 -10.98 -7.62
C GLY A 35 -4.21 -11.11 -7.55
N SER A 36 -4.96 -10.43 -8.40
CA SER A 36 -6.41 -10.37 -8.34
C SER A 36 -6.90 -9.96 -6.96
N TYR A 37 -6.20 -9.02 -6.34
CA TYR A 37 -6.54 -8.53 -5.01
C TYR A 37 -7.85 -7.76 -5.04
N ARG A 38 -8.52 -7.75 -3.91
CA ARG A 38 -9.80 -7.06 -3.76
C ARG A 38 -9.64 -5.54 -3.84
N TRP A 39 -8.60 -5.01 -3.21
CA TRP A 39 -8.38 -3.57 -3.11
C TRP A 39 -6.90 -3.27 -2.87
N VAL A 40 -6.43 -2.21 -3.45
CA VAL A 40 -5.06 -1.69 -3.22
C VAL A 40 -5.15 -0.19 -3.04
N GLY A 41 -4.45 0.33 -2.04
CA GLY A 41 -4.37 1.76 -1.79
C GLY A 41 -2.94 2.20 -1.49
N LEU A 42 -2.66 3.44 -1.83
CA LEU A 42 -1.41 4.12 -1.51
C LEU A 42 -1.73 5.27 -0.56
N TYR A 43 -0.96 5.36 0.52
CA TYR A 43 -1.16 6.36 1.56
C TYR A 43 0.14 7.12 1.80
N ALA A 44 0.04 8.44 1.97
CA ALA A 44 1.13 9.26 2.45
C ALA A 44 1.19 9.18 3.98
N VAL A 45 2.39 9.18 4.52
CA VAL A 45 2.64 9.16 5.97
C VAL A 45 3.28 10.46 6.39
N THR A 46 2.67 11.12 7.36
CA THR A 46 3.22 12.30 8.04
C THR A 46 3.55 11.95 9.49
N ASP A 47 4.07 12.91 10.25
CA ASP A 47 4.34 12.69 11.67
C ASP A 47 3.09 12.38 12.49
N GLN A 48 1.91 12.74 11.98
CA GLN A 48 0.66 12.64 12.71
C GLN A 48 -0.37 11.72 12.07
N GLU A 49 -0.37 11.63 10.74
CA GLU A 49 -1.46 10.99 10.01
C GLU A 49 -0.99 10.11 8.86
N ILE A 50 -1.85 9.16 8.51
CA ILE A 50 -1.76 8.35 7.30
C ILE A 50 -2.92 8.78 6.41
N ILE A 51 -2.63 9.18 5.16
CA ILE A 51 -3.59 9.86 4.28
C ILE A 51 -3.61 9.17 2.91
N ALA A 52 -4.79 8.70 2.49
CA ALA A 52 -4.96 8.07 1.18
C ALA A 52 -4.67 9.06 0.05
N ILE A 53 -3.85 8.66 -0.92
CA ILE A 53 -3.54 9.48 -2.09
C ILE A 53 -4.04 8.85 -3.39
N GLY A 54 -4.32 7.57 -3.41
CA GLY A 54 -4.90 6.88 -4.55
C GLY A 54 -5.20 5.43 -4.21
N TRP A 55 -6.21 4.88 -4.88
CA TRP A 55 -6.66 3.51 -4.66
C TRP A 55 -7.33 2.97 -5.92
N THR A 56 -7.59 1.67 -5.93
CA THR A 56 -8.35 1.07 -7.02
C THR A 56 -9.83 1.46 -6.90
N ALA A 57 -10.54 1.38 -8.02
CA ALA A 57 -11.94 1.77 -8.05
C ALA A 57 -12.89 0.77 -7.37
N ARG A 58 -12.41 -0.36 -6.87
CA ARG A 58 -13.29 -1.42 -6.34
C ARG A 58 -12.79 -1.94 -5.01
N PRO A 59 -13.58 -1.81 -3.95
CA PRO A 59 -14.97 -1.28 -3.93
C PRO A 59 -15.06 0.24 -3.98
N GLY A 60 -13.97 0.99 -4.01
CA GLY A 60 -13.94 2.45 -4.07
C GLY A 60 -13.14 3.05 -2.94
N ALA A 61 -13.53 4.24 -2.51
CA ALA A 61 -12.80 4.99 -1.49
C ALA A 61 -12.67 4.19 -0.19
N PRO A 62 -11.52 4.31 0.50
CA PRO A 62 -11.35 3.65 1.80
C PRO A 62 -12.29 4.23 2.84
N ALA A 63 -12.74 3.37 3.78
CA ALA A 63 -13.58 3.80 4.89
C ALA A 63 -12.88 4.81 5.79
N HIS A 64 -11.55 4.69 5.88
CA HIS A 64 -10.71 5.59 6.66
C HIS A 64 -9.68 6.23 5.75
N PRO A 65 -10.04 7.29 4.98
CA PRO A 65 -9.11 7.94 4.06
C PRO A 65 -8.01 8.72 4.78
N ARG A 66 -8.21 9.00 6.06
CA ARG A 66 -7.28 9.74 6.90
C ARG A 66 -7.43 9.25 8.34
N PHE A 67 -6.34 8.86 8.97
CA PHE A 67 -6.35 8.37 10.34
C PHE A 67 -4.99 8.60 11.03
N PRO A 68 -4.97 8.57 12.38
CA PRO A 68 -3.71 8.77 13.12
C PRO A 68 -2.65 7.75 12.75
N VAL A 69 -1.40 8.21 12.67
CA VAL A 69 -0.25 7.38 12.27
C VAL A 69 0.02 6.19 13.18
N THR A 70 -0.59 6.19 14.37
CA THR A 70 -0.44 5.11 15.36
C THR A 70 -1.50 4.02 15.26
N GLN A 71 -2.49 4.17 14.37
CA GLN A 71 -3.64 3.26 14.33
C GLN A 71 -3.53 2.20 13.22
N GLY A 72 -4.17 1.07 13.48
CA GLY A 72 -4.36 0.00 12.53
C GLY A 72 -3.10 -0.78 12.21
N LEU A 73 -3.21 -1.67 11.24
CA LEU A 73 -2.06 -2.42 10.71
C LEU A 73 -1.06 -1.48 10.06
N SER A 74 -1.55 -0.41 9.44
CA SER A 74 -0.69 0.63 8.84
C SER A 74 0.18 1.30 9.91
N GLY A 75 -0.39 1.62 11.07
CA GLY A 75 0.38 2.17 12.19
C GLY A 75 1.49 1.24 12.65
N ALA A 76 1.22 -0.07 12.69
CA ALA A 76 2.22 -1.07 13.03
C ALA A 76 3.36 -1.12 11.99
N ALA A 77 3.03 -1.04 10.70
CA ALA A 77 4.03 -1.01 9.63
C ALA A 77 4.91 0.23 9.72
N VAL A 78 4.32 1.38 9.98
CA VAL A 78 5.06 2.65 10.13
C VAL A 78 5.99 2.59 11.35
N ALA A 79 5.50 2.10 12.48
CA ALA A 79 6.27 2.03 13.72
C ALA A 79 7.49 1.11 13.61
N THR A 80 7.38 0.02 12.86
CA THR A 80 8.45 -0.98 12.73
C THR A 80 9.31 -0.78 11.49
N GLY A 81 8.82 -0.05 10.49
CA GLY A 81 9.48 0.06 9.19
C GLY A 81 9.48 -1.25 8.40
N ARG A 82 8.60 -2.18 8.74
CA ARG A 82 8.53 -3.52 8.14
C ARG A 82 7.14 -3.83 7.63
N ALA A 83 7.07 -4.68 6.61
CA ALA A 83 5.80 -5.18 6.10
C ALA A 83 5.05 -5.94 7.19
N VAL A 84 3.75 -5.68 7.28
CA VAL A 84 2.83 -6.38 8.18
C VAL A 84 1.93 -7.25 7.31
N VAL A 85 1.99 -8.56 7.52
CA VAL A 85 1.18 -9.53 6.79
C VAL A 85 0.20 -10.16 7.78
N VAL A 86 -1.10 -10.03 7.51
CA VAL A 86 -2.15 -10.64 8.33
C VAL A 86 -3.02 -11.50 7.44
N ASN A 87 -2.92 -12.81 7.59
CA ASN A 87 -3.64 -13.78 6.75
C ASN A 87 -5.04 -14.11 7.26
N ASP A 88 -5.42 -13.59 8.43
CA ASP A 88 -6.79 -13.57 8.95
C ASP A 88 -7.00 -12.31 9.78
N VAL A 89 -7.58 -11.28 9.17
CA VAL A 89 -7.79 -9.98 9.84
C VAL A 89 -8.80 -10.08 10.99
N THR A 90 -9.67 -11.07 10.97
CA THR A 90 -10.67 -11.25 12.04
C THR A 90 -10.02 -11.66 13.35
N ALA A 91 -8.81 -12.20 13.30
CA ALA A 91 -8.05 -12.63 14.48
C ALA A 91 -7.07 -11.57 15.00
N ASP A 92 -6.89 -10.46 14.28
CA ASP A 92 -5.92 -9.43 14.65
C ASP A 92 -6.66 -8.20 15.22
N PRO A 93 -6.44 -7.87 16.51
CA PRO A 93 -7.12 -6.73 17.14
C PRO A 93 -6.67 -5.37 16.61
N ARG A 94 -5.54 -5.31 15.88
CA ARG A 94 -5.06 -4.05 15.29
C ARG A 94 -5.81 -3.68 14.02
N TYR A 95 -6.57 -4.61 13.42
CA TYR A 95 -7.22 -4.38 12.14
C TYR A 95 -8.25 -3.25 12.25
N LEU A 96 -8.05 -2.22 11.42
CA LEU A 96 -9.01 -1.13 11.26
C LEU A 96 -9.88 -1.48 10.07
N THR A 97 -11.12 -1.89 10.34
CA THR A 97 -12.02 -2.39 9.31
C THR A 97 -12.27 -1.34 8.22
N ALA A 98 -11.77 -1.61 7.02
CA ALA A 98 -12.03 -0.78 5.85
C ALA A 98 -13.18 -1.35 5.02
N PHE A 99 -13.18 -2.67 4.83
CA PHE A 99 -14.20 -3.36 4.04
C PHE A 99 -14.57 -4.66 4.75
N ALA A 100 -15.88 -4.88 4.92
CA ALA A 100 -16.38 -6.06 5.64
C ALA A 100 -15.98 -7.39 5.01
N SER A 101 -15.66 -7.41 3.70
CA SER A 101 -15.29 -8.62 2.97
C SER A 101 -13.79 -8.85 2.88
N THR A 102 -12.95 -8.03 3.50
CA THR A 102 -11.53 -8.27 3.59
C THR A 102 -11.26 -9.36 4.62
N LEU A 103 -10.49 -10.37 4.26
CA LEU A 103 -10.10 -11.46 5.15
C LEU A 103 -8.59 -11.53 5.39
N SER A 104 -7.78 -11.02 4.46
CA SER A 104 -6.33 -10.90 4.68
C SER A 104 -5.82 -9.58 4.12
N GLU A 105 -4.70 -9.10 4.67
CA GLU A 105 -4.15 -7.79 4.31
C GLU A 105 -2.64 -7.79 4.46
N VAL A 106 -1.97 -7.05 3.58
CA VAL A 106 -0.55 -6.72 3.68
C VAL A 106 -0.40 -5.22 3.64
N ILE A 107 0.34 -4.66 4.57
CA ILE A 107 0.77 -3.26 4.56
C ILE A 107 2.29 -3.23 4.42
N VAL A 108 2.78 -2.58 3.38
CA VAL A 108 4.21 -2.43 3.15
C VAL A 108 4.59 -0.97 3.31
N PRO A 109 5.50 -0.63 4.25
CA PRO A 109 5.96 0.74 4.38
C PRO A 109 6.84 1.12 3.19
N VAL A 110 6.70 2.36 2.73
CA VAL A 110 7.56 2.96 1.72
C VAL A 110 8.57 3.84 2.45
N VAL A 111 9.85 3.52 2.29
CA VAL A 111 10.92 4.17 3.02
C VAL A 111 11.72 5.05 2.07
N ASP A 112 12.00 6.28 2.48
CA ASP A 112 12.94 7.14 1.77
C ASP A 112 14.36 6.62 2.04
N PRO A 113 15.08 6.15 1.00
CA PRO A 113 16.41 5.56 1.21
C PRO A 113 17.46 6.56 1.69
N GLY A 114 17.23 7.86 1.47
CA GLY A 114 18.17 8.90 1.91
C GLY A 114 18.09 9.21 3.40
N THR A 115 16.91 9.02 4.01
CA THR A 115 16.66 9.38 5.40
C THR A 115 16.29 8.21 6.29
N GLY A 116 15.85 7.09 5.71
CA GLY A 116 15.30 5.96 6.45
C GLY A 116 13.89 6.21 6.99
N THR A 117 13.27 7.33 6.65
CA THR A 117 11.93 7.71 7.11
C THR A 117 10.86 6.99 6.31
N VAL A 118 9.83 6.50 6.98
CA VAL A 118 8.64 5.98 6.29
C VAL A 118 7.82 7.16 5.77
N VAL A 119 7.66 7.24 4.45
CA VAL A 119 6.98 8.35 3.78
C VAL A 119 5.63 7.96 3.21
N GLY A 120 5.34 6.67 3.15
CA GLY A 120 4.07 6.17 2.63
C GLY A 120 3.85 4.71 2.99
N THR A 121 2.69 4.18 2.60
CA THR A 121 2.38 2.76 2.70
C THR A 121 1.69 2.28 1.43
N LEU A 122 1.95 1.02 1.10
CA LEU A 122 1.22 0.25 0.09
C LEU A 122 0.35 -0.74 0.83
N ASP A 123 -0.96 -0.60 0.71
CA ASP A 123 -1.96 -1.41 1.41
C ASP A 123 -2.66 -2.32 0.40
N VAL A 124 -2.60 -3.63 0.63
CA VAL A 124 -3.16 -4.64 -0.27
C VAL A 124 -4.11 -5.54 0.52
N GLU A 125 -5.36 -5.63 0.06
CA GLU A 125 -6.40 -6.39 0.73
C GLU A 125 -6.97 -7.49 -0.16
N SER A 126 -7.26 -8.64 0.45
CA SER A 126 -7.84 -9.79 -0.21
C SER A 126 -9.13 -10.24 0.48
N ALA A 127 -10.08 -10.72 -0.30
CA ALA A 127 -11.31 -11.33 0.20
C ALA A 127 -11.12 -12.78 0.66
N GLU A 128 -9.90 -13.30 0.56
CA GLU A 128 -9.56 -14.66 0.96
C GLU A 128 -8.61 -14.67 2.15
N ARG A 129 -8.76 -15.65 3.03
CA ARG A 129 -7.76 -15.93 4.07
C ARG A 129 -6.51 -16.52 3.43
N ASP A 130 -5.38 -16.32 4.08
CA ASP A 130 -4.10 -16.89 3.65
C ASP A 130 -3.75 -16.56 2.20
N ALA A 131 -4.16 -15.38 1.73
CA ALA A 131 -3.94 -14.94 0.35
C ALA A 131 -2.48 -14.57 0.06
N PHE A 132 -1.71 -14.25 1.09
CA PHE A 132 -0.37 -13.72 0.92
C PHE A 132 0.69 -14.72 1.35
N THR A 133 1.47 -15.20 0.38
CA THR A 133 2.64 -16.03 0.61
C THR A 133 3.85 -15.16 0.90
N ASP A 134 4.95 -15.78 1.32
CA ASP A 134 6.21 -15.06 1.48
C ASP A 134 6.71 -14.49 0.15
N ALA A 135 6.50 -15.21 -0.96
CA ALA A 135 6.85 -14.70 -2.28
C ALA A 135 6.04 -13.44 -2.65
N ASP A 136 4.75 -13.41 -2.32
CA ASP A 136 3.91 -12.21 -2.53
C ASP A 136 4.42 -11.04 -1.69
N ARG A 137 4.75 -11.31 -0.43
CA ARG A 137 5.30 -10.28 0.46
C ARG A 137 6.59 -9.70 -0.12
N GLN A 138 7.50 -10.54 -0.56
CA GLN A 138 8.77 -10.10 -1.16
C GLN A 138 8.55 -9.27 -2.41
N ALA A 139 7.62 -9.68 -3.28
CA ALA A 139 7.29 -8.93 -4.48
C ALA A 139 6.70 -7.55 -4.17
N LEU A 140 5.82 -7.49 -3.18
CA LEU A 140 5.22 -6.22 -2.73
C LEU A 140 6.25 -5.29 -2.09
N VAL A 141 7.19 -5.85 -1.32
CA VAL A 141 8.31 -5.09 -0.76
C VAL A 141 9.17 -4.51 -1.90
N GLY A 142 9.41 -5.29 -2.95
CA GLY A 142 10.13 -4.83 -4.14
C GLY A 142 9.41 -3.69 -4.86
N CYS A 143 8.08 -3.76 -4.96
CA CYS A 143 7.28 -2.67 -5.52
C CYS A 143 7.38 -1.41 -4.64
N ALA A 144 7.24 -1.56 -3.33
CA ALA A 144 7.32 -0.43 -2.41
C ALA A 144 8.69 0.25 -2.44
N ALA A 145 9.75 -0.50 -2.70
CA ALA A 145 11.12 0.02 -2.73
C ALA A 145 11.34 1.10 -3.80
N VAL A 146 10.52 1.13 -4.85
CA VAL A 146 10.63 2.13 -5.93
C VAL A 146 9.61 3.26 -5.81
N LEU A 147 8.73 3.21 -4.80
CA LEU A 147 7.63 4.18 -4.66
C LEU A 147 8.00 5.44 -3.91
N TRP A 148 9.14 5.49 -3.23
CA TRP A 148 9.48 6.60 -2.34
C TRP A 148 9.44 7.97 -3.04
N GLY A 149 9.84 8.03 -4.32
CA GLY A 149 9.82 9.27 -5.09
C GLY A 149 8.42 9.88 -5.26
N LEU A 150 7.39 9.05 -5.24
CA LEU A 150 6.01 9.51 -5.31
C LEU A 150 5.63 10.35 -4.08
N PHE A 151 6.21 10.04 -2.93
CA PHE A 151 5.92 10.70 -1.67
C PHE A 151 6.91 11.85 -1.38
N ALA A 152 8.18 11.66 -1.68
CA ALA A 152 9.21 12.67 -1.45
C ALA A 152 8.97 13.95 -2.26
N ALA A 153 8.50 13.82 -3.50
CA ALA A 153 8.20 14.95 -4.35
C ALA A 153 7.01 15.78 -3.88
N ALA A 154 6.18 15.23 -3.01
CA ALA A 154 4.95 15.87 -2.57
C ALA A 154 5.18 17.02 -1.59
N GLY A 155 6.36 17.09 -0.96
CA GLY A 155 6.71 18.17 -0.06
C GLY A 155 7.08 19.46 -0.76
N SER A 156 7.17 19.42 -2.06
CA SER A 156 7.50 20.58 -2.88
C SER A 156 6.29 21.41 -3.24
#